data_d9caad29e7913f37729a04288a94a6a5
#
_entry.id   d9caad29e7913f37729a04288a94a6a5
#
_cell.length_a   1.000
_cell.length_b   1.000
_cell.length_c   1.000
_cell.angle_alpha   90.00
_cell.angle_beta   90.00
_cell.angle_gamma   90.00
#
_symmetry.space_group_name_H-M   'P 1'
#
loop_
_entity.id
_entity.type
_entity.pdbx_description
1 polymer ?
#
loop_
_entity_poly.entity_id
_entity_poly.type
_entity_poly.pdbx_seq_one_letter_code
_entity_poly.pdbx_strand_id
1 'polypeptide(L)'
;MSNNYKKILYDHRQGFSLHHTVGPEAGASTLDYLHCNIRNMLIWFIRGSGSIKVEGKHYDIHEGDIVLLSPHELYHCIVNSDEYHERIVLYINESILDNIPYDADGVFDAFTKREKGNGNLIPASAVCAVKADETLTSLLKLFQAPTPTGKLLSLCKVIELLIQLKEVTVPSEQEPLTHDSNLIDDILVYINKHYKEDINVSAIADVFSVHKSYLSHLFTQHVGMSLWNYVILRRIHAFNDMLRKGLSIEEASYQVGFQNYSNFFRLYKKHTGITPMQFKKQLQTK
;
A
#
# COMPACT_ATOMS: atom_id res chain seq x y z
N MET A 1 3.29 -28.36 14.96
CA MET A 1 4.34 -27.40 15.33
C MET A 1 3.67 -26.04 15.39
N SER A 2 3.62 -25.39 16.55
CA SER A 2 2.89 -24.14 16.75
C SER A 2 3.60 -23.02 15.98
N ASN A 3 2.89 -22.39 15.03
CA ASN A 3 3.32 -21.19 14.33
C ASN A 3 3.58 -20.08 15.36
N ASN A 4 4.84 -19.82 15.69
CA ASN A 4 5.25 -18.69 16.52
C ASN A 4 5.26 -17.39 15.71
N TYR A 5 4.14 -17.08 15.08
CA TYR A 5 3.91 -15.82 14.39
C TYR A 5 3.40 -14.81 15.40
N LYS A 6 4.22 -13.88 15.83
CA LYS A 6 3.81 -12.83 16.75
C LYS A 6 3.50 -11.55 15.97
N LYS A 7 2.24 -11.37 15.59
CA LYS A 7 1.74 -10.10 15.08
C LYS A 7 1.30 -9.23 16.25
N ILE A 8 2.03 -8.17 16.54
CA ILE A 8 1.66 -7.18 17.54
C ILE A 8 1.01 -6.01 16.81
N LEU A 9 -0.26 -5.77 17.08
CA LEU A 9 -1.02 -4.64 16.56
C LEU A 9 -1.03 -3.54 17.60
N TYR A 10 -0.55 -2.37 17.24
CA TYR A 10 -0.70 -1.16 18.03
C TYR A 10 -1.55 -0.18 17.22
N ASP A 11 -2.80 0.01 17.63
CA ASP A 11 -3.69 0.99 17.01
C ASP A 11 -3.71 2.26 17.87
N HIS A 12 -3.31 3.37 17.28
CA HIS A 12 -3.50 4.68 17.86
C HIS A 12 -4.59 5.43 17.09
N ARG A 13 -5.64 5.86 17.81
CA ARG A 13 -6.73 6.69 17.29
C ARG A 13 -6.28 8.06 16.74
N GLN A 14 -4.99 8.33 16.70
CA GLN A 14 -4.37 9.61 16.33
C GLN A 14 -3.83 9.66 14.88
N GLY A 15 -4.39 8.88 13.96
CA GLY A 15 -4.04 9.00 12.54
C GLY A 15 -2.86 8.15 12.09
N PHE A 16 -2.24 7.34 12.94
CA PHE A 16 -1.22 6.35 12.56
C PHE A 16 -1.32 5.06 13.36
N SER A 17 -0.83 3.96 12.80
CA SER A 17 -0.76 2.65 13.48
C SER A 17 0.49 1.90 13.07
N LEU A 18 1.07 1.15 14.01
CA LEU A 18 2.28 0.36 13.82
C LEU A 18 1.98 -1.12 14.00
N HIS A 19 2.44 -1.93 13.05
CA HIS A 19 2.37 -3.39 13.10
C HIS A 19 3.79 -3.94 13.12
N HIS A 20 4.13 -4.71 14.12
CA HIS A 20 5.40 -5.41 14.22
C HIS A 20 5.19 -6.89 13.99
N THR A 21 5.89 -7.45 13.04
CA THR A 21 5.80 -8.85 12.64
C THR A 21 7.14 -9.51 12.81
N VAL A 22 7.17 -10.65 13.52
CA VAL A 22 8.39 -11.40 13.85
C VAL A 22 8.12 -12.89 13.66
N GLY A 23 8.99 -13.60 12.99
CA GLY A 23 8.96 -15.05 12.87
C GLY A 23 9.25 -15.59 11.48
N PRO A 24 9.43 -16.92 11.32
CA PRO A 24 9.40 -17.53 10.02
C PRO A 24 7.99 -17.34 9.45
N GLU A 25 7.84 -16.67 8.34
CA GLU A 25 6.57 -16.71 7.61
C GLU A 25 6.41 -18.11 7.03
N ALA A 26 5.73 -18.96 7.78
CA ALA A 26 5.37 -20.28 7.31
C ALA A 26 4.40 -20.14 6.14
N GLY A 27 4.92 -20.30 4.97
CA GLY A 27 4.15 -20.40 3.74
C GLY A 27 3.70 -19.05 3.19
N ALA A 28 3.96 -18.85 1.94
CA ALA A 28 3.57 -17.75 1.06
C ALA A 28 2.07 -17.37 1.07
N SER A 29 1.26 -17.93 1.94
CA SER A 29 -0.20 -17.89 1.88
C SER A 29 -0.85 -16.60 2.35
N THR A 30 -0.13 -15.69 3.00
CA THR A 30 -0.73 -14.43 3.47
C THR A 30 -0.36 -13.20 2.63
N LEU A 31 0.59 -13.33 1.71
CA LEU A 31 1.05 -12.23 0.84
C LEU A 31 0.87 -12.54 -0.66
N ASP A 32 0.32 -13.68 -1.01
CA ASP A 32 0.03 -14.07 -2.41
C ASP A 32 -1.06 -13.23 -3.09
N TYR A 33 -1.52 -12.16 -2.43
CA TYR A 33 -2.53 -11.28 -2.98
C TYR A 33 -1.95 -9.89 -3.19
N LEU A 34 -2.37 -9.28 -4.28
CA LEU A 34 -2.10 -7.86 -4.50
C LEU A 34 -2.80 -7.05 -3.41
N HIS A 35 -2.02 -6.26 -2.73
CA HIS A 35 -2.49 -5.38 -1.67
C HIS A 35 -2.61 -3.96 -2.19
N CYS A 36 -3.56 -3.22 -1.62
CA CYS A 36 -3.70 -1.79 -1.83
C CYS A 36 -4.10 -1.15 -0.51
N ASN A 37 -3.46 -0.07 -0.15
CA ASN A 37 -3.77 0.69 1.05
C ASN A 37 -4.35 2.05 0.70
N ILE A 38 -5.14 2.57 1.63
CA ILE A 38 -5.75 3.90 1.55
C ILE A 38 -4.98 4.95 2.35
N ARG A 39 -3.91 4.53 3.03
CA ARG A 39 -3.04 5.37 3.85
C ARG A 39 -1.64 5.32 3.28
N ASN A 40 -0.85 6.33 3.56
CA ASN A 40 0.59 6.21 3.39
C ASN A 40 1.10 5.06 4.25
N MET A 41 1.92 4.20 3.68
CA MET A 41 2.45 3.02 4.35
C MET A 41 3.96 2.97 4.19
N LEU A 42 4.65 2.78 5.31
CA LEU A 42 6.07 2.51 5.36
C LEU A 42 6.26 1.08 5.84
N ILE A 43 7.08 0.31 5.14
CA ILE A 43 7.51 -1.02 5.57
C ILE A 43 9.02 -0.97 5.79
N TRP A 44 9.47 -1.19 7.03
CA TRP A 44 10.88 -1.34 7.34
C TRP A 44 11.20 -2.81 7.56
N PHE A 45 12.13 -3.33 6.76
CA PHE A 45 12.60 -4.71 6.85
C PHE A 45 13.80 -4.77 7.80
N ILE A 46 13.56 -5.14 9.06
CA ILE A 46 14.60 -5.22 10.09
C ILE A 46 15.49 -6.43 9.84
N ARG A 47 14.91 -7.57 9.42
CA ARG A 47 15.60 -8.80 9.06
C ARG A 47 14.88 -9.55 7.96
N GLY A 48 15.65 -10.32 7.19
CA GLY A 48 15.16 -11.12 6.08
C GLY A 48 15.30 -10.42 4.73
N SER A 49 15.05 -11.18 3.68
CA SER A 49 15.12 -10.72 2.31
C SER A 49 13.85 -11.11 1.54
N GLY A 50 13.69 -10.54 0.36
CA GLY A 50 12.53 -10.83 -0.48
C GLY A 50 12.46 -9.92 -1.69
N SER A 51 11.26 -9.78 -2.22
CA SER A 51 10.98 -8.83 -3.29
C SER A 51 9.61 -8.19 -3.12
N ILE A 52 9.44 -7.01 -3.67
CA ILE A 52 8.15 -6.34 -3.76
C ILE A 52 7.94 -5.82 -5.17
N LYS A 53 6.75 -6.07 -5.71
CA LYS A 53 6.29 -5.40 -6.94
C LYS A 53 5.35 -4.27 -6.55
N VAL A 54 5.58 -3.06 -7.06
CA VAL A 54 4.73 -1.90 -6.84
C VAL A 54 4.35 -1.31 -8.19
N GLU A 55 3.06 -1.26 -8.50
CA GLU A 55 2.51 -0.79 -9.79
C GLU A 55 3.20 -1.45 -11.01
N GLY A 56 3.61 -2.72 -10.87
CA GLY A 56 4.32 -3.49 -11.89
C GLY A 56 5.85 -3.47 -11.76
N LYS A 57 6.45 -2.47 -11.13
CA LYS A 57 7.90 -2.38 -10.96
C LYS A 57 8.39 -3.32 -9.85
N HIS A 58 9.47 -4.03 -10.11
CA HIS A 58 10.08 -4.98 -9.18
C HIS A 58 11.19 -4.33 -8.38
N TYR A 59 11.24 -4.64 -7.08
CA TYR A 59 12.29 -4.22 -6.14
C TYR A 59 12.75 -5.42 -5.33
N ASP A 60 14.05 -5.68 -5.32
CA ASP A 60 14.66 -6.62 -4.37
C ASP A 60 14.79 -5.94 -3.02
N ILE A 61 14.44 -6.66 -1.94
CA ILE A 61 14.43 -6.16 -0.58
C ILE A 61 15.53 -6.83 0.22
N HIS A 62 16.28 -6.04 0.94
CA HIS A 62 17.32 -6.48 1.86
C HIS A 62 17.09 -5.98 3.28
N GLU A 63 17.84 -6.53 4.22
CA GLU A 63 17.81 -6.10 5.61
C GLU A 63 18.17 -4.61 5.74
N GLY A 64 17.36 -3.87 6.50
CA GLY A 64 17.50 -2.44 6.73
C GLY A 64 16.74 -1.56 5.73
N ASP A 65 16.26 -2.11 4.60
CA ASP A 65 15.54 -1.35 3.59
C ASP A 65 14.18 -0.85 4.09
N ILE A 66 13.76 0.31 3.58
CA ILE A 66 12.42 0.84 3.76
C ILE A 66 11.70 0.87 2.42
N VAL A 67 10.45 0.40 2.40
CA VAL A 67 9.54 0.56 1.26
C VAL A 67 8.46 1.57 1.63
N LEU A 68 8.29 2.59 0.79
CA LEU A 68 7.23 3.59 0.89
C LEU A 68 6.13 3.29 -0.11
N LEU A 69 4.89 3.29 0.36
CA LEU A 69 3.71 3.07 -0.46
C LEU A 69 2.69 4.18 -0.20
N SER A 70 2.37 4.90 -1.26
CA SER A 70 1.36 5.96 -1.23
C SER A 70 -0.05 5.37 -1.23
N PRO A 71 -1.08 6.15 -0.87
CA PRO A 71 -2.46 5.70 -0.99
C PRO A 71 -2.77 5.20 -2.40
N HIS A 72 -3.42 4.04 -2.45
CA HIS A 72 -3.86 3.38 -3.68
C HIS A 72 -2.74 2.84 -4.59
N GLU A 73 -1.49 2.78 -4.15
CA GLU A 73 -0.47 1.98 -4.83
C GLU A 73 -0.75 0.49 -4.62
N LEU A 74 -0.70 -0.24 -5.72
CA LEU A 74 -0.82 -1.69 -5.70
C LEU A 74 0.55 -2.31 -5.52
N TYR A 75 0.63 -3.19 -4.55
CA TYR A 75 1.88 -3.90 -4.27
C TYR A 75 1.66 -5.37 -3.96
N HIS A 76 2.64 -6.17 -4.30
CA HIS A 76 2.74 -7.58 -3.96
C HIS A 76 4.12 -7.84 -3.36
N CYS A 77 4.15 -8.21 -2.10
CA CYS A 77 5.40 -8.47 -1.37
C CYS A 77 5.58 -9.99 -1.21
N ILE A 78 6.71 -10.49 -1.65
CA ILE A 78 7.12 -11.89 -1.51
C ILE A 78 8.34 -11.90 -0.60
N VAL A 79 8.26 -12.59 0.51
CA VAL A 79 9.38 -12.79 1.44
C VAL A 79 9.94 -14.21 1.27
N ASN A 80 11.23 -14.37 1.45
CA ASN A 80 11.86 -15.69 1.38
C ASN A 80 11.42 -16.55 2.58
N SER A 81 10.66 -17.60 2.32
CA SER A 81 10.01 -18.44 3.34
C SER A 81 10.99 -19.19 4.27
N ASP A 82 12.23 -19.35 3.84
CA ASP A 82 13.24 -20.13 4.53
C ASP A 82 14.08 -19.29 5.52
N GLU A 83 13.83 -17.97 5.57
CA GLU A 83 14.54 -17.05 6.40
C GLU A 83 13.68 -16.56 7.59
N TYR A 84 14.35 -16.11 8.64
CA TYR A 84 13.71 -15.42 9.74
C TYR A 84 13.42 -13.98 9.34
N HIS A 85 12.15 -13.58 9.39
CA HIS A 85 11.73 -12.24 9.03
C HIS A 85 11.33 -11.42 10.24
N GLU A 86 11.76 -10.17 10.23
CA GLU A 86 11.29 -9.15 11.16
C GLU A 86 11.04 -7.86 10.40
N ARG A 87 9.80 -7.32 10.49
CA ARG A 87 9.43 -6.07 9.84
C ARG A 87 8.46 -5.24 10.66
N ILE A 88 8.55 -3.95 10.49
CA ILE A 88 7.58 -2.97 10.96
C ILE A 88 6.78 -2.44 9.76
N VAL A 89 5.46 -2.38 9.91
CA VAL A 89 4.58 -1.68 8.97
C VAL A 89 3.93 -0.53 9.70
N LEU A 90 4.21 0.68 9.25
CA LEU A 90 3.65 1.91 9.78
C LEU A 90 2.65 2.50 8.78
N TYR A 91 1.40 2.62 9.19
CA TYR A 91 0.34 3.29 8.42
C TYR A 91 0.16 4.70 8.94
N ILE A 92 0.13 5.69 8.04
CA ILE A 92 0.10 7.11 8.39
C ILE A 92 -0.99 7.81 7.58
N ASN A 93 -1.88 8.52 8.27
CA ASN A 93 -2.83 9.43 7.64
C ASN A 93 -2.24 10.85 7.62
N GLU A 94 -2.51 11.60 6.57
CA GLU A 94 -2.12 13.01 6.48
C GLU A 94 -2.79 13.85 7.58
N SER A 95 -3.95 13.42 8.07
CA SER A 95 -4.66 14.07 9.18
C SER A 95 -3.87 14.18 10.50
N ILE A 96 -2.70 13.55 10.62
CA ILE A 96 -1.82 13.77 11.79
C ILE A 96 -1.33 15.21 11.87
N LEU A 97 -1.34 15.94 10.76
CA LEU A 97 -0.91 17.34 10.66
C LEU A 97 -2.04 18.35 10.88
N ASP A 98 -3.32 17.93 10.84
CA ASP A 98 -4.49 18.84 10.86
C ASP A 98 -4.54 19.80 12.07
N ASN A 99 -3.94 19.41 13.19
CA ASN A 99 -3.95 20.20 14.42
C ASN A 99 -2.58 20.77 14.79
N ILE A 100 -1.63 20.75 13.87
CA ILE A 100 -0.29 21.30 14.09
C ILE A 100 -0.32 22.78 13.64
N PRO A 101 -0.06 23.75 14.53
CA PRO A 101 -0.18 25.17 14.24
C PRO A 101 1.04 25.73 13.46
N TYR A 102 1.69 24.91 12.66
CA TYR A 102 2.86 25.25 11.86
C TYR A 102 2.62 24.82 10.43
N ASP A 103 3.30 25.53 9.51
CA ASP A 103 3.35 25.11 8.13
C ASP A 103 4.07 23.76 8.04
N ALA A 104 3.33 22.74 7.59
CA ALA A 104 3.80 21.38 7.47
C ALA A 104 3.92 20.97 5.99
N ASP A 105 4.02 21.94 5.07
CA ASP A 105 4.14 21.68 3.65
C ASP A 105 5.35 20.79 3.33
N GLY A 106 5.08 19.77 2.55
CA GLY A 106 6.09 18.84 2.10
C GLY A 106 6.54 17.78 3.11
N VAL A 107 5.90 17.66 4.29
CA VAL A 107 6.21 16.59 5.25
C VAL A 107 5.92 15.20 4.65
N PHE A 108 4.93 15.10 3.76
CA PHE A 108 4.61 13.87 3.04
C PHE A 108 5.26 13.76 1.65
N ASP A 109 6.22 14.62 1.31
CA ASP A 109 6.85 14.66 -0.02
C ASP A 109 7.45 13.30 -0.43
N ALA A 110 8.04 12.55 0.51
CA ALA A 110 8.54 11.22 0.25
C ALA A 110 7.48 10.24 -0.30
N PHE A 111 6.21 10.50 -0.03
CA PHE A 111 5.09 9.72 -0.56
C PHE A 111 4.44 10.37 -1.78
N THR A 112 4.33 11.70 -1.81
CA THR A 112 3.47 12.42 -2.76
C THR A 112 4.22 12.95 -3.99
N LYS A 113 5.51 13.24 -3.88
CA LYS A 113 6.32 13.83 -4.98
C LYS A 113 7.01 12.79 -5.86
N ARG A 114 6.65 11.54 -5.76
CA ARG A 114 7.13 10.48 -6.65
C ARG A 114 6.01 9.96 -7.54
N GLU A 115 6.35 9.49 -8.71
CA GLU A 115 5.42 8.75 -9.56
C GLU A 115 5.10 7.40 -8.90
N LYS A 116 3.87 6.94 -9.04
CA LYS A 116 3.46 5.63 -8.52
C LYS A 116 4.29 4.51 -9.12
N GLY A 117 4.74 3.61 -8.27
CA GLY A 117 5.64 2.53 -8.64
C GLY A 117 7.10 2.93 -8.82
N ASN A 118 7.46 4.22 -8.71
CA ASN A 118 8.84 4.69 -8.81
C ASN A 118 9.36 5.22 -7.47
N GLY A 119 10.63 4.95 -7.17
CA GLY A 119 11.25 5.42 -5.93
C GLY A 119 10.59 4.90 -4.63
N ASN A 120 10.01 3.72 -4.69
CA ASN A 120 9.37 3.12 -3.51
C ASN A 120 10.37 2.56 -2.51
N LEU A 121 11.55 2.11 -2.97
CA LEU A 121 12.58 1.52 -2.12
C LEU A 121 13.60 2.56 -1.70
N ILE A 122 13.84 2.66 -0.39
CA ILE A 122 14.94 3.42 0.23
C ILE A 122 15.93 2.39 0.76
N PRO A 123 17.15 2.32 0.21
CA PRO A 123 18.12 1.34 0.62
C PRO A 123 18.64 1.61 2.05
N ALA A 124 19.05 0.57 2.76
CA ALA A 124 19.51 0.63 4.15
C ALA A 124 20.58 1.71 4.40
N SER A 125 21.47 1.93 3.44
CA SER A 125 22.49 2.97 3.53
C SER A 125 21.93 4.39 3.63
N ALA A 126 20.86 4.68 2.86
CA ALA A 126 20.18 5.96 2.91
C ALA A 126 19.30 6.09 4.17
N VAL A 127 18.68 5.00 4.61
CA VAL A 127 17.93 4.93 5.89
C VAL A 127 18.82 5.30 7.07
N CYS A 128 20.01 4.69 7.16
CA CYS A 128 21.01 4.99 8.21
C CYS A 128 21.57 6.43 8.10
N ALA A 129 21.79 6.92 6.87
CA ALA A 129 22.34 8.26 6.67
C ALA A 129 21.45 9.37 7.27
N VAL A 130 20.12 9.19 7.21
CA VAL A 130 19.15 10.11 7.80
C VAL A 130 18.66 9.68 9.20
N LYS A 131 19.22 8.60 9.77
CA LYS A 131 18.86 8.03 11.08
C LYS A 131 17.40 7.60 11.24
N ALA A 132 16.77 7.23 10.15
CA ALA A 132 15.37 6.78 10.15
C ALA A 132 15.19 5.45 10.91
N ASP A 133 16.19 4.57 10.88
CA ASP A 133 16.26 3.32 11.63
C ASP A 133 16.29 3.55 13.16
N GLU A 134 17.05 4.54 13.63
CA GLU A 134 17.08 4.92 15.05
C GLU A 134 15.70 5.44 15.50
N THR A 135 15.06 6.27 14.66
CA THR A 135 13.73 6.81 14.92
C THR A 135 12.66 5.72 14.94
N LEU A 136 12.69 4.78 13.99
CA LEU A 136 11.79 3.62 13.95
C LEU A 136 11.99 2.69 15.15
N THR A 137 13.24 2.44 15.53
CA THR A 137 13.55 1.66 16.74
C THR A 137 13.01 2.32 18.00
N SER A 138 13.15 3.65 18.12
CA SER A 138 12.62 4.42 19.25
C SER A 138 11.09 4.40 19.25
N LEU A 139 10.47 4.52 18.10
CA LEU A 139 9.03 4.44 17.94
C LEU A 139 8.50 3.06 18.38
N LEU A 140 9.14 1.97 17.96
CA LEU A 140 8.79 0.62 18.38
C LEU A 140 8.81 0.47 19.91
N LYS A 141 9.84 0.98 20.58
CA LYS A 141 9.95 0.94 22.06
C LYS A 141 8.79 1.68 22.73
N LEU A 142 8.41 2.87 22.22
CA LEU A 142 7.27 3.63 22.73
C LEU A 142 5.94 2.88 22.59
N PHE A 143 5.78 2.13 21.52
CA PHE A 143 4.60 1.30 21.30
C PHE A 143 4.55 0.06 22.21
N GLN A 144 5.71 -0.51 22.54
CA GLN A 144 5.79 -1.68 23.43
C GLN A 144 5.45 -1.35 24.89
N ALA A 145 5.68 -0.10 25.32
CA ALA A 145 5.40 0.38 26.68
C ALA A 145 4.56 1.68 26.64
N PRO A 146 3.27 1.62 26.26
CA PRO A 146 2.46 2.80 26.01
C PRO A 146 2.15 3.57 27.31
N THR A 147 2.51 4.84 27.34
CA THR A 147 2.13 5.82 28.38
C THR A 147 1.43 7.01 27.74
N PRO A 148 0.66 7.82 28.50
CA PRO A 148 0.05 9.03 27.93
C PRO A 148 1.09 9.96 27.27
N THR A 149 2.22 10.21 27.91
CA THR A 149 3.35 10.98 27.37
C THR A 149 4.01 10.27 26.19
N GLY A 150 4.14 8.92 26.24
CA GLY A 150 4.69 8.11 25.17
C GLY A 150 3.85 8.18 23.88
N LYS A 151 2.54 8.38 23.97
CA LYS A 151 1.69 8.60 22.80
C LYS A 151 2.02 9.91 22.09
N LEU A 152 2.23 10.99 22.84
CA LEU A 152 2.66 12.27 22.28
C LEU A 152 4.06 12.15 21.66
N LEU A 153 4.98 11.50 22.36
CA LEU A 153 6.33 11.24 21.82
C LEU A 153 6.28 10.38 20.54
N SER A 154 5.36 9.42 20.45
CA SER A 154 5.17 8.62 19.24
C SER A 154 4.75 9.49 18.05
N LEU A 155 3.85 10.45 18.26
CA LEU A 155 3.47 11.41 17.22
C LEU A 155 4.68 12.25 16.77
N CYS A 156 5.45 12.79 17.73
CA CYS A 156 6.67 13.55 17.41
C CYS A 156 7.66 12.70 16.59
N LYS A 157 7.84 11.43 16.98
CA LYS A 157 8.73 10.51 16.25
C LYS A 157 8.22 10.17 14.84
N VAL A 158 6.93 10.07 14.63
CA VAL A 158 6.37 9.89 13.28
C VAL A 158 6.64 11.12 12.41
N ILE A 159 6.47 12.33 12.95
CA ILE A 159 6.76 13.58 12.22
C ILE A 159 8.27 13.68 11.93
N GLU A 160 9.13 13.41 12.90
CA GLU A 160 10.59 13.37 12.73
C GLU A 160 10.98 12.40 11.60
N LEU A 161 10.41 11.20 11.62
CA LEU A 161 10.62 10.19 10.57
C LEU A 161 10.23 10.71 9.18
N LEU A 162 9.07 11.35 9.05
CA LEU A 162 8.61 11.89 7.76
C LEU A 162 9.55 12.98 7.25
N ILE A 163 10.08 13.83 8.13
CA ILE A 163 11.05 14.87 7.77
C ILE A 163 12.38 14.23 7.35
N GLN A 164 12.87 13.23 8.07
CA GLN A 164 14.09 12.48 7.71
C GLN A 164 13.95 11.82 6.32
N LEU A 165 12.80 11.20 6.04
CA LEU A 165 12.55 10.54 4.75
C LEU A 165 12.44 11.54 3.58
N LYS A 166 11.99 12.77 3.83
CA LYS A 166 11.99 13.85 2.83
C LYS A 166 13.40 14.19 2.34
N GLU A 167 14.40 14.11 3.22
CA GLU A 167 15.81 14.39 2.89
C GLU A 167 16.46 13.28 2.05
N VAL A 168 15.82 12.12 1.94
CA VAL A 168 16.32 11.02 1.12
C VAL A 168 16.01 11.30 -0.35
N THR A 169 17.05 11.64 -1.11
CA THR A 169 16.96 11.61 -2.57
C THR A 169 16.92 10.14 -2.98
N VAL A 170 15.73 9.62 -3.28
CA VAL A 170 15.60 8.28 -3.83
C VAL A 170 16.15 8.33 -5.25
N PRO A 171 17.26 7.63 -5.57
CA PRO A 171 17.73 7.56 -6.94
C PRO A 171 16.60 6.98 -7.78
N SER A 172 16.15 7.69 -8.79
CA SER A 172 15.36 7.11 -9.85
C SER A 172 16.31 6.17 -10.60
N GLU A 173 16.44 4.94 -10.14
CA GLU A 173 17.04 3.89 -10.95
C GLU A 173 16.10 3.66 -12.12
N GLN A 174 16.38 4.39 -13.18
CA GLN A 174 15.87 4.08 -14.50
C GLN A 174 16.64 2.84 -14.99
N GLU A 175 16.22 1.65 -14.57
CA GLU A 175 16.44 0.53 -15.46
C GLU A 175 15.80 0.89 -16.79
N PRO A 176 16.47 0.67 -17.94
CA PRO A 176 15.86 0.88 -19.23
C PRO A 176 14.61 -0.01 -19.28
N LEU A 177 13.44 0.63 -19.15
CA LEU A 177 12.14 -0.02 -19.22
C LEU A 177 12.12 -0.78 -20.55
N THR A 178 11.90 -2.09 -20.50
CA THR A 178 11.60 -2.85 -21.71
C THR A 178 10.33 -2.28 -22.33
N HIS A 179 10.15 -2.39 -23.62
CA HIS A 179 8.93 -1.91 -24.32
C HIS A 179 7.66 -2.43 -23.64
N ASP A 180 7.69 -3.64 -23.10
CA ASP A 180 6.57 -4.29 -22.42
C ASP A 180 6.27 -3.69 -21.05
N SER A 181 7.28 -3.21 -20.29
CA SER A 181 7.05 -2.52 -19.01
C SER A 181 6.42 -1.15 -19.24
N ASN A 182 6.83 -0.40 -20.27
CA ASN A 182 6.19 0.86 -20.63
C ASN A 182 4.71 0.66 -20.98
N LEU A 183 4.38 -0.38 -21.75
CA LEU A 183 3.00 -0.68 -22.12
C LEU A 183 2.14 -1.00 -20.89
N ILE A 184 2.66 -1.74 -19.91
CA ILE A 184 1.94 -2.05 -18.67
C ILE A 184 1.71 -0.79 -17.85
N ASP A 185 2.70 0.09 -17.74
CA ASP A 185 2.57 1.36 -17.01
C ASP A 185 1.49 2.25 -17.66
N ASP A 186 1.47 2.36 -18.97
CA ASP A 186 0.45 3.10 -19.70
C ASP A 186 -0.95 2.50 -19.47
N ILE A 187 -1.08 1.18 -19.47
CA ILE A 187 -2.33 0.47 -19.18
C ILE A 187 -2.78 0.72 -17.75
N LEU A 188 -1.87 0.70 -16.78
CA LEU A 188 -2.18 1.00 -15.37
C LEU A 188 -2.67 2.44 -15.21
N VAL A 189 -2.00 3.40 -15.85
CA VAL A 189 -2.42 4.82 -15.88
C VAL A 189 -3.81 4.94 -16.50
N TYR A 190 -4.04 4.29 -17.64
CA TYR A 190 -5.35 4.31 -18.31
C TYR A 190 -6.45 3.75 -17.41
N ILE A 191 -6.24 2.57 -16.81
CA ILE A 191 -7.22 1.97 -15.90
C ILE A 191 -7.48 2.89 -14.70
N ASN A 192 -6.45 3.47 -14.10
CA ASN A 192 -6.58 4.38 -12.96
C ASN A 192 -7.41 5.63 -13.29
N LYS A 193 -7.40 6.07 -14.53
CA LYS A 193 -8.20 7.21 -15.01
C LYS A 193 -9.64 6.80 -15.36
N HIS A 194 -9.83 5.59 -15.89
CA HIS A 194 -11.09 5.15 -16.51
C HIS A 194 -11.83 4.04 -15.75
N TYR A 195 -11.36 3.58 -14.58
CA TYR A 195 -11.98 2.44 -13.85
C TYR A 195 -13.46 2.62 -13.51
N LYS A 196 -13.96 3.86 -13.45
CA LYS A 196 -15.36 4.18 -13.17
C LYS A 196 -16.27 3.98 -14.38
N GLU A 197 -15.70 3.97 -15.56
CA GLU A 197 -16.41 3.84 -16.83
C GLU A 197 -16.74 2.38 -17.14
N ASP A 198 -17.54 2.14 -18.16
CA ASP A 198 -17.83 0.79 -18.64
C ASP A 198 -16.68 0.27 -19.50
N ILE A 199 -15.59 -0.12 -18.82
CA ILE A 199 -14.41 -0.69 -19.46
C ILE A 199 -14.40 -2.21 -19.35
N ASN A 200 -13.84 -2.86 -20.37
CA ASN A 200 -13.57 -4.29 -20.36
C ASN A 200 -12.21 -4.58 -21.01
N VAL A 201 -11.73 -5.82 -20.85
CA VAL A 201 -10.38 -6.20 -21.32
C VAL A 201 -10.23 -6.02 -22.84
N SER A 202 -11.30 -6.22 -23.62
CA SER A 202 -11.24 -6.04 -25.08
C SER A 202 -11.12 -4.56 -25.43
N ALA A 203 -11.93 -3.70 -24.82
CA ALA A 203 -11.87 -2.26 -25.06
C ALA A 203 -10.50 -1.68 -24.70
N ILE A 204 -9.88 -2.15 -23.60
CA ILE A 204 -8.52 -1.73 -23.22
C ILE A 204 -7.51 -2.23 -24.27
N ALA A 205 -7.61 -3.47 -24.72
CA ALA A 205 -6.72 -4.02 -25.74
C ALA A 205 -6.81 -3.22 -27.05
N ASP A 206 -8.01 -2.80 -27.44
CA ASP A 206 -8.25 -1.97 -28.64
C ASP A 206 -7.60 -0.58 -28.49
N VAL A 207 -7.71 0.07 -27.31
CA VAL A 207 -7.06 1.36 -27.03
C VAL A 207 -5.55 1.31 -27.23
N PHE A 208 -4.93 0.22 -26.78
CA PHE A 208 -3.47 0.04 -26.88
C PHE A 208 -3.03 -0.71 -28.16
N SER A 209 -3.95 -0.99 -29.07
CA SER A 209 -3.67 -1.69 -30.33
C SER A 209 -2.95 -3.03 -30.14
N VAL A 210 -3.31 -3.77 -29.10
CA VAL A 210 -2.75 -5.08 -28.77
C VAL A 210 -3.81 -6.17 -28.78
N HIS A 211 -3.41 -7.42 -28.99
CA HIS A 211 -4.35 -8.53 -28.93
C HIS A 211 -4.75 -8.82 -27.47
N LYS A 212 -6.06 -9.05 -27.22
CA LYS A 212 -6.62 -9.30 -25.88
C LYS A 212 -5.88 -10.40 -25.10
N SER A 213 -5.50 -11.49 -25.77
CA SER A 213 -4.80 -12.60 -25.14
C SER A 213 -3.38 -12.20 -24.71
N TYR A 214 -2.68 -11.44 -25.56
CA TYR A 214 -1.38 -10.88 -25.23
C TYR A 214 -1.45 -9.92 -24.04
N LEU A 215 -2.38 -8.97 -24.07
CA LEU A 215 -2.63 -8.05 -22.95
C LEU A 215 -2.89 -8.80 -21.64
N SER A 216 -3.78 -9.82 -21.67
CA SER A 216 -4.13 -10.57 -20.46
C SER A 216 -2.95 -11.34 -19.88
N HIS A 217 -2.11 -11.93 -20.73
CA HIS A 217 -0.92 -12.65 -20.31
C HIS A 217 0.13 -11.70 -19.76
N LEU A 218 0.45 -10.65 -20.52
CA LEU A 218 1.45 -9.64 -20.16
C LEU A 218 1.08 -8.96 -18.84
N PHE A 219 -0.19 -8.54 -18.69
CA PHE A 219 -0.67 -7.92 -17.47
C PHE A 219 -0.55 -8.87 -16.26
N THR A 220 -0.95 -10.13 -16.41
CA THR A 220 -0.85 -11.12 -15.33
C THR A 220 0.61 -11.39 -14.96
N GLN A 221 1.51 -11.44 -15.93
CA GLN A 221 2.94 -11.66 -15.69
C GLN A 221 3.58 -10.50 -14.90
N HIS A 222 3.24 -9.23 -15.22
CA HIS A 222 3.86 -8.05 -14.60
C HIS A 222 3.16 -7.64 -13.31
N VAL A 223 1.82 -7.71 -13.27
CA VAL A 223 1.02 -7.24 -12.14
C VAL A 223 0.69 -8.35 -11.13
N GLY A 224 0.84 -9.63 -11.52
CA GLY A 224 0.57 -10.78 -10.66
C GLY A 224 -0.91 -11.16 -10.56
N MET A 225 -1.81 -10.44 -11.23
CA MET A 225 -3.25 -10.75 -11.26
C MET A 225 -3.87 -10.42 -12.62
N SER A 226 -5.11 -10.92 -12.85
CA SER A 226 -5.81 -10.57 -14.10
C SER A 226 -6.19 -9.08 -14.11
N LEU A 227 -6.13 -8.48 -15.30
CA LEU A 227 -6.50 -7.08 -15.51
C LEU A 227 -7.90 -6.75 -14.97
N TRP A 228 -8.86 -7.65 -15.15
CA TRP A 228 -10.22 -7.44 -14.63
C TRP A 228 -10.28 -7.45 -13.10
N ASN A 229 -9.53 -8.31 -12.42
CA ASN A 229 -9.42 -8.27 -10.96
C ASN A 229 -8.81 -6.97 -10.47
N TYR A 230 -7.83 -6.43 -11.19
CA TYR A 230 -7.25 -5.12 -10.91
C TYR A 230 -8.32 -4.01 -10.97
N VAL A 231 -9.12 -3.95 -12.05
CA VAL A 231 -10.21 -2.97 -12.17
C VAL A 231 -11.22 -3.10 -11.01
N ILE A 232 -11.60 -4.33 -10.65
CA ILE A 232 -12.51 -4.58 -9.53
C ILE A 232 -11.93 -4.04 -8.21
N LEU A 233 -10.66 -4.31 -7.93
CA LEU A 233 -10.00 -3.82 -6.71
C LEU A 233 -9.96 -2.29 -6.67
N ARG A 234 -9.62 -1.63 -7.78
CA ARG A 234 -9.64 -0.16 -7.86
C ARG A 234 -11.02 0.40 -7.56
N ARG A 235 -12.08 -0.21 -8.09
CA ARG A 235 -13.48 0.15 -7.78
C ARG A 235 -13.82 -0.05 -6.31
N ILE A 236 -13.43 -1.17 -5.71
CA ILE A 236 -13.67 -1.47 -4.29
C ILE A 236 -12.98 -0.44 -3.40
N HIS A 237 -11.73 -0.05 -3.72
CA HIS A 237 -11.02 0.97 -2.94
C HIS A 237 -11.71 2.34 -3.03
N ALA A 238 -12.04 2.78 -4.24
CA ALA A 238 -12.77 4.03 -4.44
C ALA A 238 -14.15 4.03 -3.75
N PHE A 239 -14.84 2.88 -3.74
CA PHE A 239 -16.07 2.68 -3.00
C PHE A 239 -15.87 2.90 -1.49
N ASN A 240 -14.82 2.30 -0.91
CA ASN A 240 -14.52 2.45 0.51
C ASN A 240 -14.26 3.92 0.88
N ASP A 241 -13.57 4.67 0.02
CA ASP A 241 -13.31 6.09 0.23
C ASP A 241 -14.61 6.93 0.17
N MET A 242 -15.50 6.59 -0.76
CA MET A 242 -16.82 7.24 -0.85
C MET A 242 -17.66 6.98 0.40
N LEU A 243 -17.64 5.76 0.96
CA LEU A 243 -18.32 5.47 2.21
C LEU A 243 -17.75 6.27 3.40
N ARG A 244 -16.43 6.48 3.45
CA ARG A 244 -15.81 7.35 4.47
C ARG A 244 -16.23 8.80 4.35
N LYS A 245 -16.48 9.26 3.12
CA LYS A 245 -17.04 10.60 2.83
C LYS A 245 -18.55 10.71 3.12
N GLY A 246 -19.19 9.62 3.60
CA GLY A 246 -20.58 9.62 4.02
C GLY A 246 -21.59 9.21 2.96
N LEU A 247 -21.17 8.80 1.76
CA LEU A 247 -22.12 8.36 0.73
C LEU A 247 -22.87 7.09 1.17
N SER A 248 -24.04 6.86 0.57
CA SER A 248 -24.76 5.60 0.73
C SER A 248 -24.02 4.47 -0.01
N ILE A 249 -24.28 3.22 0.41
CA ILE A 249 -23.68 2.04 -0.23
C ILE A 249 -24.08 1.96 -1.70
N GLU A 250 -25.33 2.26 -1.99
CA GLU A 250 -25.87 2.19 -3.33
C GLU A 250 -25.26 3.25 -4.23
N GLU A 251 -25.29 4.53 -3.83
CA GLU A 251 -24.67 5.63 -4.57
C GLU A 251 -23.19 5.38 -4.83
N ALA A 252 -22.43 5.00 -3.79
CA ALA A 252 -21.01 4.73 -3.91
C ALA A 252 -20.73 3.61 -4.91
N SER A 253 -21.53 2.52 -4.90
CA SER A 253 -21.34 1.40 -5.83
C SER A 253 -21.54 1.80 -7.30
N TYR A 254 -22.54 2.62 -7.59
CA TYR A 254 -22.77 3.13 -8.95
C TYR A 254 -21.69 4.13 -9.39
N GLN A 255 -21.30 5.05 -8.51
CA GLN A 255 -20.28 6.06 -8.84
C GLN A 255 -18.90 5.48 -9.13
N VAL A 256 -18.58 4.29 -8.63
CA VAL A 256 -17.32 3.61 -8.93
C VAL A 256 -17.39 2.66 -10.13
N GLY A 257 -18.53 2.64 -10.84
CA GLY A 257 -18.69 1.92 -12.11
C GLY A 257 -19.30 0.51 -11.99
N PHE A 258 -19.90 0.13 -10.86
CA PHE A 258 -20.71 -1.10 -10.81
C PHE A 258 -22.13 -0.84 -11.26
N GLN A 259 -22.53 -1.44 -12.38
CA GLN A 259 -23.88 -1.28 -12.92
C GLN A 259 -24.94 -2.16 -12.23
N ASN A 260 -24.50 -3.19 -11.50
CA ASN A 260 -25.38 -4.14 -10.82
C ASN A 260 -24.94 -4.34 -9.38
N TYR A 261 -25.82 -3.96 -8.45
CA TYR A 261 -25.56 -4.04 -7.01
C TYR A 261 -25.31 -5.48 -6.52
N SER A 262 -26.05 -6.47 -7.01
CA SER A 262 -25.86 -7.86 -6.60
C SER A 262 -24.49 -8.41 -7.02
N ASN A 263 -24.04 -8.04 -8.22
CA ASN A 263 -22.69 -8.39 -8.68
C ASN A 263 -21.61 -7.68 -7.86
N PHE A 264 -21.79 -6.39 -7.59
CA PHE A 264 -20.91 -5.63 -6.70
C PHE A 264 -20.81 -6.29 -5.32
N PHE A 265 -21.93 -6.60 -4.68
CA PHE A 265 -21.98 -7.20 -3.35
C PHE A 265 -21.17 -8.50 -3.30
N ARG A 266 -21.36 -9.39 -4.28
CA ARG A 266 -20.65 -10.66 -4.40
C ARG A 266 -19.13 -10.45 -4.57
N LEU A 267 -18.72 -9.54 -5.44
CA LEU A 267 -17.33 -9.21 -5.71
C LEU A 267 -16.68 -8.54 -4.49
N TYR A 268 -17.37 -7.60 -3.87
CA TYR A 268 -16.89 -6.94 -2.66
C TYR A 268 -16.60 -7.96 -1.55
N LYS A 269 -17.57 -8.83 -1.23
CA LYS A 269 -17.40 -9.86 -0.21
C LYS A 269 -16.28 -10.84 -0.56
N LYS A 270 -16.15 -11.21 -1.85
CA LYS A 270 -15.07 -12.09 -2.33
C LYS A 270 -13.69 -11.48 -2.08
N HIS A 271 -13.51 -10.19 -2.34
CA HIS A 271 -12.20 -9.52 -2.27
C HIS A 271 -11.86 -8.98 -0.89
N THR A 272 -12.86 -8.65 -0.05
CA THR A 272 -12.62 -8.04 1.27
C THR A 272 -12.89 -8.99 2.44
N GLY A 273 -13.54 -10.13 2.20
CA GLY A 273 -13.96 -11.07 3.24
C GLY A 273 -15.21 -10.62 4.03
N ILE A 274 -15.63 -9.36 3.94
CA ILE A 274 -16.76 -8.78 4.66
C ILE A 274 -17.79 -8.19 3.69
N THR A 275 -19.00 -7.91 4.17
CA THR A 275 -20.01 -7.24 3.35
C THR A 275 -19.83 -5.71 3.36
N PRO A 276 -20.33 -4.98 2.34
CA PRO A 276 -20.33 -3.50 2.34
C PRO A 276 -21.01 -2.90 3.57
N MET A 277 -22.09 -3.55 4.05
CA MET A 277 -22.82 -3.13 5.24
C MET A 277 -21.99 -3.29 6.51
N GLN A 278 -21.27 -4.40 6.64
CA GLN A 278 -20.35 -4.63 7.77
C GLN A 278 -19.24 -3.59 7.77
N PHE A 279 -18.66 -3.28 6.61
CA PHE A 279 -17.66 -2.23 6.50
C PHE A 279 -18.21 -0.86 6.90
N LYS A 280 -19.41 -0.47 6.41
CA LYS A 280 -20.05 0.78 6.78
C LYS A 280 -20.33 0.87 8.28
N LYS A 281 -20.77 -0.24 8.91
CA LYS A 281 -20.98 -0.30 10.37
C LYS A 281 -19.67 -0.10 11.14
N GLN A 282 -18.56 -0.67 10.67
CA GLN A 282 -17.23 -0.46 11.28
C GLN A 282 -16.77 1.00 11.20
N LEU A 283 -17.17 1.76 10.17
CA LEU A 283 -16.87 3.19 10.06
C LEU A 283 -17.68 4.04 11.05
N GLN A 284 -18.90 3.62 11.41
CA GLN A 284 -19.79 4.34 12.33
C GLN A 284 -19.50 4.05 13.80
N THR A 285 -18.77 2.97 14.08
CA THR A 285 -18.45 2.54 15.47
C THR A 285 -17.09 3.11 15.92
N LYS A 286 -16.45 3.90 15.07
CA LYS A 286 -15.22 4.66 15.36
C LYS A 286 -15.54 6.14 15.56
#